data_ab52e099efd28c86082901b243735599
#
_entry.id   ab52e099efd28c86082901b243735599
#
_cell.length_a   1.000
_cell.length_b   1.000
_cell.length_c   1.000
_cell.angle_alpha   90.00
_cell.angle_beta   90.00
_cell.angle_gamma   90.00
#
_symmetry.space_group_name_H-M   'P 1'
#
loop_
_entity.id
_entity.type
_entity.pdbx_description
1 polymer ?
#
loop_
_entity_poly.entity_id
_entity_poly.type
_entity_poly.pdbx_seq_one_letter_code
_entity_poly.pdbx_strand_id
1 'polypeptide(L)'
;MSTLHVLSHSPFGDDRLNSCLRLIGTNDALLLCGDAAYALQPGTAPFTALNTRGLTLYVLAEDAQARAIDVPGWATAVDYPAFVELSIHHDKVNSWT
;
A
#
# COMPACT_ATOMS: atom_id res chain seq x y z
N MET A 1 -7.85 17.11 -5.42
CA MET A 1 -7.87 16.45 -4.10
C MET A 1 -7.14 15.12 -4.18
N SER A 2 -6.39 14.80 -3.14
CA SER A 2 -5.65 13.54 -3.08
C SER A 2 -5.84 12.89 -1.72
N THR A 3 -5.89 11.56 -1.71
CA THR A 3 -6.03 10.78 -0.48
C THR A 3 -4.91 9.75 -0.42
N LEU A 4 -4.27 9.66 0.73
CA LEU A 4 -3.35 8.57 1.03
C LEU A 4 -4.14 7.47 1.75
N HIS A 5 -4.32 6.33 1.10
CA HIS A 5 -4.98 5.17 1.70
C HIS A 5 -3.93 4.32 2.40
N VAL A 6 -4.17 3.99 3.66
CA VAL A 6 -3.23 3.19 4.45
C VAL A 6 -3.89 1.87 4.81
N LEU A 7 -3.26 0.78 4.40
CA LEU A 7 -3.69 -0.59 4.70
C LEU A 7 -2.69 -1.22 5.64
N SER A 8 -3.18 -1.88 6.68
CA SER A 8 -2.33 -2.55 7.67
C SER A 8 -2.69 -4.03 7.87
N HIS A 9 -3.77 -4.51 7.26
CA HIS A 9 -4.23 -5.89 7.40
C HIS A 9 -3.81 -6.74 6.22
N SER A 10 -3.57 -8.03 6.46
CA SER A 10 -3.22 -8.98 5.42
C SER A 10 -4.32 -9.04 4.34
N PRO A 11 -3.95 -8.98 3.05
CA PRO A 11 -4.94 -9.10 1.96
C PRO A 11 -5.55 -10.49 1.88
N PHE A 12 -4.96 -11.47 2.56
CA PHE A 12 -5.47 -12.85 2.59
C PHE A 12 -6.47 -13.08 3.71
N GLY A 13 -6.57 -12.15 4.67
CA GLY A 13 -7.46 -12.27 5.81
C GLY A 13 -8.81 -11.61 5.64
N ASP A 14 -8.92 -10.63 4.73
CA ASP A 14 -10.17 -9.90 4.51
C ASP A 14 -10.15 -9.18 3.15
N ASP A 15 -11.20 -8.40 2.87
CA ASP A 15 -11.40 -7.73 1.59
C ASP A 15 -11.04 -6.24 1.61
N ARG A 16 -10.33 -5.75 2.63
CA ARG A 16 -10.02 -4.32 2.71
C ARG A 16 -9.26 -3.81 1.50
N LEU A 17 -8.30 -4.59 0.99
CA LEU A 17 -7.57 -4.21 -0.20
C LEU A 17 -8.51 -4.06 -1.41
N ASN A 18 -9.37 -5.02 -1.65
CA ASN A 18 -10.31 -4.95 -2.76
C ASN A 18 -11.27 -3.76 -2.63
N SER A 19 -11.74 -3.50 -1.43
CA SER A 19 -12.60 -2.36 -1.16
C SER A 19 -11.88 -1.04 -1.41
N CYS A 20 -10.63 -0.93 -0.98
CA CYS A 20 -9.80 0.24 -1.23
C CYS A 20 -9.60 0.45 -2.74
N LEU A 21 -9.29 -0.60 -3.48
CA LEU A 21 -9.04 -0.50 -4.91
C LEU A 21 -10.27 -0.05 -5.71
N ARG A 22 -11.46 -0.28 -5.19
CA ARG A 22 -12.69 0.22 -5.84
C ARG A 22 -12.87 1.72 -5.67
N LEU A 23 -12.31 2.29 -4.61
CA LEU A 23 -12.51 3.70 -4.26
C LEU A 23 -11.33 4.58 -4.63
N ILE A 24 -10.16 4.00 -4.85
CA ILE A 24 -8.94 4.77 -5.08
C ILE A 24 -9.03 5.54 -6.40
N GLY A 25 -8.74 6.83 -6.34
CA GLY A 25 -8.74 7.71 -7.51
C GLY A 25 -7.37 7.85 -8.14
N THR A 26 -7.31 8.55 -9.28
CA THR A 26 -6.06 8.71 -10.03
C THR A 26 -5.01 9.56 -9.31
N ASN A 27 -5.45 10.45 -8.44
CA ASN A 27 -4.53 11.30 -7.66
C ASN A 27 -4.24 10.74 -6.27
N ASP A 28 -4.79 9.57 -5.96
CA ASP A 28 -4.61 8.94 -4.66
C ASP A 28 -3.37 8.05 -4.68
N ALA A 29 -2.88 7.75 -3.48
CA ALA A 29 -1.80 6.80 -3.29
C ALA A 29 -2.22 5.75 -2.27
N LEU A 30 -1.56 4.59 -2.34
CA LEU A 30 -1.78 3.50 -1.40
C LEU A 30 -0.47 3.22 -0.66
N LEU A 31 -0.55 3.11 0.66
CA LEU A 31 0.60 2.73 1.48
C LEU A 31 0.27 1.44 2.23
N LEU A 32 1.16 0.47 2.09
CA LEU A 32 1.05 -0.82 2.76
C LEU A 32 1.98 -0.82 3.97
N CYS A 33 1.43 -1.18 5.14
CA CYS A 33 2.22 -1.35 6.35
C CYS A 33 1.77 -2.62 7.08
N GLY A 34 2.54 -3.06 8.06
CA GLY A 34 2.23 -4.28 8.79
C GLY A 34 2.01 -5.46 7.85
N ASP A 35 1.01 -6.26 8.12
CA ASP A 35 0.70 -7.45 7.32
C ASP A 35 0.19 -7.15 5.92
N ALA A 36 -0.20 -5.91 5.63
CA ALA A 36 -0.56 -5.53 4.26
C ALA A 36 0.61 -5.65 3.29
N ALA A 37 1.86 -5.63 3.79
CA ALA A 37 3.04 -5.85 2.96
C ALA A 37 3.02 -7.19 2.23
N TYR A 38 2.30 -8.19 2.74
CA TYR A 38 2.15 -9.47 2.04
C TYR A 38 1.44 -9.37 0.69
N ALA A 39 0.78 -8.26 0.40
CA ALA A 39 0.23 -8.02 -0.93
C ALA A 39 1.31 -7.93 -2.01
N LEU A 40 2.56 -7.76 -1.62
CA LEU A 40 3.69 -7.70 -2.56
C LEU A 40 4.42 -9.03 -2.76
N GLN A 41 3.82 -10.14 -2.35
CA GLN A 41 4.37 -11.47 -2.65
C GLN A 41 4.08 -11.85 -4.10
N PRO A 42 5.12 -12.12 -4.93
CA PRO A 42 4.90 -12.53 -6.31
C PRO A 42 4.10 -13.82 -6.42
N GLY A 43 3.30 -13.92 -7.47
CA GLY A 43 2.48 -15.12 -7.73
C GLY A 43 1.16 -15.15 -6.98
N THR A 44 0.81 -14.08 -6.28
CA THR A 44 -0.46 -14.00 -5.56
C THR A 44 -1.44 -13.07 -6.28
N ALA A 45 -2.74 -13.25 -6.03
CA ALA A 45 -3.76 -12.41 -6.63
C ALA A 45 -3.62 -10.93 -6.24
N PRO A 46 -3.35 -10.56 -4.97
CA PRO A 46 -3.12 -9.16 -4.61
C PRO A 46 -1.95 -8.54 -5.37
N PHE A 47 -0.85 -9.26 -5.52
CA PHE A 47 0.31 -8.78 -6.27
C PHE A 47 -0.07 -8.44 -7.71
N THR A 48 -0.77 -9.34 -8.37
CA THR A 48 -1.21 -9.16 -9.76
C THR A 48 -2.16 -7.98 -9.88
N ALA A 49 -3.11 -7.84 -8.96
CA ALA A 49 -4.07 -6.75 -8.97
C ALA A 49 -3.38 -5.39 -8.83
N LEU A 50 -2.42 -5.27 -7.92
CA LEU A 50 -1.68 -4.02 -7.70
C LEU A 50 -0.81 -3.68 -8.90
N ASN A 51 -0.11 -4.66 -9.45
CA ASN A 51 0.76 -4.44 -10.61
C ASN A 51 -0.06 -3.98 -11.83
N THR A 52 -1.22 -4.57 -12.04
CA THR A 52 -2.07 -4.26 -13.19
C THR A 52 -2.69 -2.86 -13.10
N ARG A 53 -2.99 -2.40 -11.89
CA ARG A 53 -3.66 -1.10 -11.69
C ARG A 53 -2.77 0.09 -12.03
N GLY A 54 -1.45 -0.04 -11.90
CA GLY A 54 -0.53 1.06 -12.19
C GLY A 54 -0.68 2.28 -11.28
N LEU A 55 -1.15 2.07 -10.05
CA LEU A 55 -1.35 3.15 -9.10
C LEU A 55 -0.05 3.52 -8.38
N THR A 56 -0.05 4.68 -7.70
CA THR A 56 1.07 5.10 -6.86
C THR A 56 1.06 4.29 -5.57
N LEU A 57 2.09 3.46 -5.38
CA LEU A 57 2.14 2.50 -4.29
C LEU A 57 3.39 2.67 -3.45
N TYR A 58 3.19 2.73 -2.14
CA TYR A 58 4.26 2.77 -1.14
C TYR A 58 4.14 1.58 -0.19
N VAL A 59 5.27 1.18 0.39
CA VAL A 59 5.31 0.17 1.45
C VAL A 59 6.31 0.62 2.51
N LEU A 60 5.97 0.43 3.79
CA LEU A 60 6.94 0.68 4.85
C LEU A 60 8.09 -0.32 4.75
N ALA A 61 9.30 0.22 4.57
CA ALA A 61 10.49 -0.61 4.36
C ALA A 61 10.73 -1.58 5.52
N GLU A 62 10.56 -1.12 6.75
CA GLU A 62 10.74 -1.96 7.93
C GLU A 62 9.79 -3.14 7.95
N ASP A 63 8.53 -2.92 7.58
CA ASP A 63 7.52 -3.98 7.59
C ASP A 63 7.75 -4.99 6.48
N ALA A 64 8.17 -4.54 5.30
CA ALA A 64 8.52 -5.43 4.20
C ALA A 64 9.75 -6.27 4.57
N GLN A 65 10.76 -5.65 5.16
CA GLN A 65 11.98 -6.33 5.55
C GLN A 65 11.73 -7.37 6.64
N ALA A 66 10.91 -7.04 7.63
CA ALA A 66 10.57 -7.97 8.72
C ALA A 66 9.85 -9.22 8.20
N ARG A 67 9.18 -9.13 7.05
CA ARG A 67 8.42 -10.23 6.44
C ARG A 67 9.12 -10.85 5.25
N ALA A 68 10.39 -10.48 5.01
CA ALA A 68 11.19 -10.96 3.88
C ALA A 68 10.47 -10.73 2.52
N ILE A 69 9.83 -9.59 2.38
CA ILE A 69 9.16 -9.20 1.14
C ILE A 69 10.12 -8.36 0.31
N ASP A 70 10.38 -8.79 -0.92
CA ASP A 70 11.14 -7.99 -1.88
C ASP A 70 10.22 -6.95 -2.50
N VAL A 71 10.60 -5.67 -2.40
CA VAL A 71 9.79 -4.58 -2.95
C VAL A 71 9.97 -4.53 -4.46
N PRO A 72 8.91 -4.73 -5.25
CA PRO A 72 9.02 -4.68 -6.71
C PRO A 72 9.34 -3.26 -7.19
N GLY A 73 9.86 -3.18 -8.42
CA GLY A 73 10.29 -1.89 -8.98
C GLY A 73 9.15 -0.87 -9.19
N TRP A 74 7.90 -1.33 -9.24
CA TRP A 74 6.73 -0.46 -9.39
C TRP A 74 6.14 0.00 -8.05
N ALA A 75 6.78 -0.34 -6.92
CA ALA A 75 6.41 0.16 -5.60
C ALA A 75 7.63 0.85 -4.99
N THR A 76 7.37 1.79 -4.08
CA THR A 76 8.42 2.56 -3.42
C THR A 76 8.45 2.21 -1.94
N ALA A 77 9.60 1.74 -1.46
CA ALA A 77 9.83 1.52 -0.04
C ALA A 77 10.09 2.86 0.64
N VAL A 78 9.42 3.11 1.77
CA VAL A 78 9.56 4.35 2.53
C VAL A 78 9.81 4.04 3.99
N ASP A 79 10.54 4.93 4.66
CA ASP A 79 10.72 4.87 6.10
C ASP A 79 9.62 5.69 6.82
N TYR A 80 9.63 5.69 8.14
CA TYR A 80 8.64 6.45 8.91
C TYR A 80 8.66 7.95 8.63
N PRO A 81 9.82 8.63 8.58
CA PRO A 81 9.83 10.05 8.21
C PRO A 81 9.19 10.32 6.86
N ALA A 82 9.47 9.48 5.86
CA ALA A 82 8.87 9.63 4.55
C ALA A 82 7.37 9.38 4.58
N PHE A 83 6.90 8.41 5.38
CA PHE A 83 5.48 8.18 5.57
C PHE A 83 4.79 9.41 6.17
N VAL A 84 5.39 10.03 7.19
CA VAL A 84 4.85 11.25 7.78
C VAL A 84 4.75 12.36 6.74
N GLU A 85 5.77 12.54 5.91
CA GLU A 85 5.73 13.53 4.85
C GLU A 85 4.62 13.25 3.84
N LEU A 86 4.43 12.00 3.45
CA LEU A 86 3.34 11.62 2.56
C LEU A 86 1.98 11.97 3.15
N SER A 87 1.80 11.75 4.45
CA SER A 87 0.54 12.06 5.12
C SER A 87 0.27 13.57 5.16
N ILE A 88 1.31 14.39 5.17
CA ILE A 88 1.19 15.85 5.15
C ILE A 88 0.89 16.35 3.73
N HIS A 89 1.49 15.75 2.72
CA HIS A 89 1.36 16.20 1.33
C HIS A 89 0.04 15.79 0.68
N HIS A 90 -0.66 14.82 1.22
CA HIS A 90 -2.00 14.46 0.74
C HIS A 90 -3.06 15.23 1.49
N ASP A 91 -4.15 15.56 0.80
CA ASP A 91 -5.25 16.31 1.41
C ASP A 91 -5.94 15.52 2.52
N LYS A 92 -6.00 14.20 2.37
CA LYS A 92 -6.63 13.30 3.34
C LYS A 92 -5.80 12.05 3.52
N VAL A 93 -5.91 11.45 4.71
CA VAL A 93 -5.38 10.12 5.00
C VAL A 93 -6.57 9.25 5.43
N ASN A 94 -6.74 8.12 4.76
CA ASN A 94 -7.80 7.17 5.07
C ASN A 94 -7.17 5.84 5.48
N SER A 95 -7.30 5.51 6.76
CA SER A 95 -6.81 4.24 7.30
C SER A 95 -7.91 3.20 7.21
N TRP A 96 -7.61 2.10 6.54
CA TRP A 96 -8.53 0.97 6.37
C TRP A 96 -8.35 0.00 7.54
N THR A 97 -8.93 0.33 8.66
CA THR A 97 -8.92 -0.50 9.87
C THR A 97 -10.31 -1.13 10.14
#